data_d0415cdc6b25e7e18951b0cf7e8f95af
#
_entry.id   d0415cdc6b25e7e18951b0cf7e8f95af
#
_cell.length_a   1.000
_cell.length_b   1.000
_cell.length_c   1.000
_cell.angle_alpha   90.00
_cell.angle_beta   90.00
_cell.angle_gamma   90.00
#
_symmetry.space_group_name_H-M   'P 1'
#
loop_
_entity.id
_entity.type
_entity.pdbx_description
1 polymer ?
#
loop_
_entity_poly.entity_id
_entity_poly.type
_entity_poly.pdbx_seq_one_letter_code
_entity_poly.pdbx_strand_id
1 'polypeptide(L)'
;TQWFLKITDYAEELLDGLSTLDWPEKTKLMQKNWIGKSTGCEVNFECETGDTVTVFTTRPDTLFGVDYVVLAPEHPLVKKLKEAHPERAADIDAYVAYAAAANDIDRLSTAREKTGTFSGAYVTHPLTGKKLPVYLADYVLYSYGTGAVMAVAAHDERDYAFAKKYNLPVTQ
;
A
#
# COMPACT_ATOMS: atom_id res chain seq x y z
N THR A 1 -19.78 11.23 20.98
CA THR A 1 -18.64 12.13 20.73
C THR A 1 -17.46 11.63 21.55
N GLN A 2 -16.31 11.39 20.92
CA GLN A 2 -15.07 10.97 21.59
C GLN A 2 -13.97 11.99 21.31
N TRP A 3 -13.01 12.07 22.22
CA TRP A 3 -11.80 12.84 22.03
C TRP A 3 -10.77 11.97 21.29
N PHE A 4 -10.17 12.53 20.24
CA PHE A 4 -9.04 11.93 19.54
C PHE A 4 -7.85 12.89 19.65
N LEU A 5 -6.68 12.34 20.03
CA LEU A 5 -5.43 13.07 20.05
C LEU A 5 -4.64 12.74 18.78
N LYS A 6 -4.23 13.77 18.05
CA LYS A 6 -3.40 13.62 16.85
C LYS A 6 -1.92 13.38 17.23
N ILE A 7 -1.66 12.27 17.88
CA ILE A 7 -0.31 11.96 18.40
C ILE A 7 0.73 11.81 17.28
N THR A 8 0.32 11.43 16.08
CA THR A 8 1.20 11.28 14.92
C THR A 8 1.77 12.61 14.42
N ASP A 9 1.09 13.73 14.67
CA ASP A 9 1.56 15.06 14.30
C ASP A 9 2.84 15.46 15.05
N TYR A 10 3.11 14.82 16.18
CA TYR A 10 4.29 15.05 17.04
C TYR A 10 5.38 13.99 16.88
N ALA A 11 5.24 13.05 15.95
CA ALA A 11 6.15 11.92 15.82
C ALA A 11 7.60 12.34 15.56
N GLU A 12 7.82 13.33 14.69
CA GLU A 12 9.15 13.87 14.39
C GLU A 12 9.76 14.60 15.60
N GLU A 13 8.99 15.46 16.26
CA GLU A 13 9.41 16.19 17.46
C GLU A 13 9.78 15.24 18.61
N LEU A 14 8.99 14.19 18.81
CA LEU A 14 9.28 13.16 19.82
C LEU A 14 10.55 12.38 19.49
N LEU A 15 10.77 12.07 18.22
CA LEU A 15 11.97 11.37 17.76
C LEU A 15 13.24 12.21 17.98
N ASP A 16 13.20 13.47 17.60
CA ASP A 16 14.33 14.40 17.75
C ASP A 16 14.64 14.67 19.22
N GLY A 17 13.59 14.81 20.06
CA GLY A 17 13.69 15.01 21.49
C GLY A 17 14.42 13.90 22.24
N LEU A 18 14.41 12.65 21.71
CA LEU A 18 15.14 11.54 22.33
C LEU A 18 16.65 11.80 22.48
N SER A 19 17.22 12.62 21.60
CA SER A 19 18.66 12.94 21.62
C SER A 19 19.06 13.78 22.83
N THR A 20 18.14 14.56 23.39
CA THR A 20 18.36 15.47 24.50
C THR A 20 18.08 14.86 25.87
N LEU A 21 17.48 13.66 25.91
CA LEU A 21 17.09 13.01 27.15
C LEU A 21 18.25 12.20 27.74
N ASP A 22 18.40 12.28 29.06
CA ASP A 22 19.32 11.42 29.82
C ASP A 22 18.62 10.08 30.18
N TRP A 23 18.25 9.34 29.14
CA TRP A 23 17.62 8.03 29.26
C TRP A 23 18.58 6.91 28.85
N PRO A 24 18.41 5.69 29.40
CA PRO A 24 19.14 4.54 28.93
C PRO A 24 18.96 4.32 27.42
N GLU A 25 20.05 3.98 26.72
CA GLU A 25 20.03 3.81 25.26
C GLU A 25 19.00 2.77 24.79
N LYS A 26 18.78 1.70 25.59
CA LYS A 26 17.75 0.70 25.32
C LYS A 26 16.36 1.34 25.27
N THR A 27 16.06 2.26 26.18
CA THR A 27 14.74 2.95 26.23
C THR A 27 14.58 3.86 25.03
N LYS A 28 15.62 4.63 24.68
CA LYS A 28 15.60 5.49 23.48
C LYS A 28 15.37 4.66 22.21
N LEU A 29 16.07 3.52 22.10
CA LEU A 29 15.91 2.61 20.95
C LEU A 29 14.48 2.05 20.86
N MET A 30 13.89 1.67 21.99
CA MET A 30 12.48 1.20 22.03
C MET A 30 11.50 2.28 21.55
N GLN A 31 11.68 3.54 22.00
CA GLN A 31 10.86 4.67 21.57
C GLN A 31 11.04 4.95 20.07
N LYS A 32 12.29 4.98 19.59
CA LYS A 32 12.60 5.16 18.17
C LYS A 32 11.96 4.09 17.30
N ASN A 33 12.05 2.83 17.71
CA ASN A 33 11.44 1.73 16.97
C ASN A 33 9.91 1.78 17.00
N TRP A 34 9.32 2.26 18.10
CA TRP A 34 7.88 2.44 18.22
C TRP A 34 7.36 3.55 17.31
N ILE A 35 8.06 4.69 17.22
CA ILE A 35 7.74 5.78 16.30
C ILE A 35 7.87 5.29 14.85
N GLY A 36 8.92 4.51 14.57
CA GLY A 36 9.04 3.77 13.30
C GLY A 36 9.25 4.66 12.08
N LYS A 37 10.06 5.74 12.18
CA LYS A 37 10.37 6.57 11.01
C LYS A 37 11.03 5.74 9.94
N SER A 38 10.43 5.70 8.75
CA SER A 38 10.98 5.07 7.57
C SER A 38 11.34 6.11 6.51
N THR A 39 12.44 5.87 5.79
CA THR A 39 12.85 6.70 4.66
C THR A 39 12.67 5.91 3.37
N GLY A 40 12.09 6.54 2.38
CA GLY A 40 11.82 5.93 1.09
C GLY A 40 11.62 6.99 0.02
N CYS A 41 11.10 6.57 -1.11
CA CYS A 41 10.74 7.48 -2.19
C CYS A 41 9.32 7.19 -2.70
N GLU A 42 8.76 8.18 -3.36
CA GLU A 42 7.54 8.04 -4.12
C GLU A 42 7.87 7.72 -5.57
N VAL A 43 7.13 6.77 -6.14
CA VAL A 43 7.23 6.38 -7.54
C VAL A 43 5.87 6.59 -8.19
N ASN A 44 5.86 7.31 -9.30
CA ASN A 44 4.67 7.63 -10.04
C ASN A 44 4.48 6.65 -11.22
N PHE A 45 3.32 6.04 -11.26
CA PHE A 45 2.87 5.17 -12.36
C PHE A 45 1.73 5.87 -13.10
N GLU A 46 1.88 6.09 -14.40
CA GLU A 46 0.82 6.67 -15.24
C GLU A 46 -0.26 5.62 -15.49
N CYS A 47 -1.50 5.92 -15.10
CA CYS A 47 -2.66 5.09 -15.37
C CYS A 47 -3.20 5.38 -16.77
N GLU A 48 -3.75 4.36 -17.44
CA GLU A 48 -4.40 4.53 -18.75
C GLU A 48 -5.63 5.46 -18.72
N THR A 49 -6.19 5.73 -17.53
CA THR A 49 -7.25 6.72 -17.31
C THR A 49 -6.76 8.17 -17.33
N GLY A 50 -5.45 8.40 -17.49
CA GLY A 50 -4.81 9.72 -17.41
C GLY A 50 -4.50 10.18 -15.98
N ASP A 51 -4.82 9.37 -14.96
CA ASP A 51 -4.45 9.65 -13.58
C ASP A 51 -3.04 9.12 -13.25
N THR A 52 -2.46 9.62 -12.17
CA THR A 52 -1.19 9.10 -11.64
C THR A 52 -1.45 8.29 -10.38
N VAL A 53 -0.92 7.07 -10.32
CA VAL A 53 -0.84 6.27 -9.10
C VAL A 53 0.54 6.48 -8.48
N THR A 54 0.57 7.17 -7.34
CA THR A 54 1.81 7.39 -6.58
C THR A 54 1.93 6.31 -5.51
N VAL A 55 3.01 5.56 -5.51
CA VAL A 55 3.33 4.57 -4.47
C VAL A 55 4.51 5.02 -3.64
N PHE A 56 4.46 4.78 -2.33
CA PHE A 56 5.61 4.96 -1.46
C PHE A 56 6.34 3.62 -1.28
N THR A 57 7.66 3.62 -1.43
CA THR A 57 8.48 2.43 -1.18
C THR A 57 9.77 2.76 -0.44
N THR A 58 10.16 1.89 0.48
CA THR A 58 11.49 1.91 1.12
C THR A 58 12.54 1.12 0.33
N ARG A 59 12.10 0.40 -0.73
CA ARG A 59 12.94 -0.47 -1.56
C ARG A 59 12.85 -0.09 -3.05
N PRO A 60 13.29 1.13 -3.43
CA PRO A 60 13.26 1.55 -4.84
C PRO A 60 14.14 0.69 -5.76
N ASP A 61 15.12 0.01 -5.19
CA ASP A 61 16.00 -0.94 -5.86
C ASP A 61 15.25 -2.12 -6.49
N THR A 62 14.06 -2.46 -5.98
CA THR A 62 13.24 -3.56 -6.51
C THR A 62 12.30 -3.14 -7.64
N LEU A 63 12.32 -1.88 -8.06
CA LEU A 63 11.38 -1.32 -9.03
C LEU A 63 11.28 -2.13 -10.33
N PHE A 64 12.40 -2.66 -10.84
CA PHE A 64 12.42 -3.46 -12.08
C PHE A 64 11.66 -4.80 -11.97
N GLY A 65 11.48 -5.30 -10.74
CA GLY A 65 10.74 -6.52 -10.45
C GLY A 65 9.25 -6.32 -10.14
N VAL A 66 8.70 -5.12 -10.41
CA VAL A 66 7.28 -4.85 -10.17
C VAL A 66 6.42 -5.57 -11.19
N ASP A 67 5.49 -6.37 -10.71
CA ASP A 67 4.58 -7.16 -11.55
C ASP A 67 3.15 -6.60 -11.61
N TYR A 68 2.71 -5.91 -10.56
CA TYR A 68 1.40 -5.28 -10.47
C TYR A 68 1.41 -4.16 -9.43
N VAL A 69 0.38 -3.32 -9.44
CA VAL A 69 0.17 -2.25 -8.47
C VAL A 69 -1.12 -2.53 -7.70
N VAL A 70 -1.10 -2.23 -6.40
CA VAL A 70 -2.24 -2.48 -5.51
C VAL A 70 -2.66 -1.19 -4.84
N LEU A 71 -3.96 -0.91 -4.88
CA LEU A 71 -4.59 0.20 -4.16
C LEU A 71 -5.35 -0.31 -2.95
N ALA A 72 -5.38 0.49 -1.90
CA ALA A 72 -6.33 0.31 -0.82
C ALA A 72 -7.77 0.44 -1.35
N PRO A 73 -8.73 -0.35 -0.87
CA PRO A 73 -10.13 -0.23 -1.31
C PRO A 73 -10.74 1.16 -1.09
N GLU A 74 -10.22 1.91 -0.12
CA GLU A 74 -10.62 3.28 0.23
C GLU A 74 -9.93 4.36 -0.61
N HIS A 75 -9.01 4.00 -1.51
CA HIS A 75 -8.22 4.95 -2.28
C HIS A 75 -9.13 5.80 -3.20
N PRO A 76 -8.94 7.14 -3.28
CA PRO A 76 -9.80 8.03 -4.08
C PRO A 76 -9.89 7.66 -5.57
N LEU A 77 -8.83 7.09 -6.14
CA LEU A 77 -8.82 6.64 -7.54
C LEU A 77 -9.81 5.49 -7.81
N VAL A 78 -10.21 4.72 -6.81
CA VAL A 78 -11.13 3.58 -6.99
C VAL A 78 -12.43 4.03 -7.66
N LYS A 79 -12.95 5.21 -7.28
CA LYS A 79 -14.15 5.77 -7.92
C LYS A 79 -13.94 6.01 -9.40
N LYS A 80 -12.82 6.62 -9.78
CA LYS A 80 -12.51 6.91 -11.19
C LYS A 80 -12.27 5.63 -12.01
N LEU A 81 -11.58 4.65 -11.41
CA LEU A 81 -11.36 3.36 -12.04
C LEU A 81 -12.68 2.64 -12.34
N LYS A 82 -13.62 2.69 -11.38
CA LYS A 82 -14.97 2.14 -11.58
C LYS A 82 -15.76 2.86 -12.68
N GLU A 83 -15.61 4.19 -12.79
CA GLU A 83 -16.24 4.98 -13.85
C GLU A 83 -15.64 4.67 -15.23
N ALA A 84 -14.31 4.42 -15.30
CA ALA A 84 -13.61 4.07 -16.54
C ALA A 84 -13.86 2.62 -16.97
N HIS A 85 -14.11 1.72 -16.01
CA HIS A 85 -14.32 0.27 -16.24
C HIS A 85 -15.66 -0.19 -15.65
N PRO A 86 -16.81 0.23 -16.23
CA PRO A 86 -18.13 -0.09 -15.69
C PRO A 86 -18.43 -1.60 -15.65
N GLU A 87 -17.77 -2.40 -16.49
CA GLU A 87 -17.86 -3.86 -16.47
C GLU A 87 -17.28 -4.50 -15.20
N ARG A 88 -16.38 -3.76 -14.49
CA ARG A 88 -15.80 -4.17 -13.21
C ARG A 88 -16.47 -3.53 -12.00
N ALA A 89 -17.41 -2.61 -12.22
CA ALA A 89 -18.01 -1.81 -11.15
C ALA A 89 -18.65 -2.68 -10.05
N ALA A 90 -19.36 -3.73 -10.41
CA ALA A 90 -20.03 -4.62 -9.46
C ALA A 90 -19.01 -5.37 -8.58
N ASP A 91 -17.94 -5.90 -9.17
CA ASP A 91 -16.87 -6.60 -8.45
C ASP A 91 -16.13 -5.66 -7.50
N ILE A 92 -15.84 -4.43 -7.97
CA ILE A 92 -15.19 -3.39 -7.16
C ILE A 92 -16.07 -3.01 -5.96
N ASP A 93 -17.37 -2.74 -6.18
CA ASP A 93 -18.30 -2.35 -5.12
C ASP A 93 -18.45 -3.47 -4.07
N ALA A 94 -18.57 -4.72 -4.53
CA ALA A 94 -18.65 -5.88 -3.64
C ALA A 94 -17.37 -6.02 -2.80
N TYR A 95 -16.20 -5.80 -3.43
CA TYR A 95 -14.93 -5.92 -2.74
C TYR A 95 -14.69 -4.77 -1.74
N VAL A 96 -15.03 -3.54 -2.10
CA VAL A 96 -14.95 -2.38 -1.19
C VAL A 96 -15.84 -2.61 0.04
N ALA A 97 -17.07 -3.09 -0.16
CA ALA A 97 -17.98 -3.41 0.94
C ALA A 97 -17.44 -4.54 1.85
N TYR A 98 -16.84 -5.57 1.25
CA TYR A 98 -16.19 -6.66 1.98
C TYR A 98 -15.01 -6.15 2.83
N ALA A 99 -14.13 -5.34 2.25
CA ALA A 99 -12.96 -4.80 2.95
C ALA A 99 -13.35 -3.85 4.09
N ALA A 100 -14.40 -3.04 3.90
CA ALA A 100 -14.90 -2.12 4.92
C ALA A 100 -15.49 -2.81 6.16
N ALA A 101 -15.87 -4.09 6.05
CA ALA A 101 -16.35 -4.88 7.18
C ALA A 101 -15.23 -5.41 8.10
N ALA A 102 -13.97 -5.38 7.64
CA ALA A 102 -12.80 -5.82 8.41
C ALA A 102 -12.11 -4.64 9.08
N ASN A 103 -11.56 -4.86 10.28
CA ASN A 103 -10.71 -3.85 10.93
C ASN A 103 -9.27 -3.93 10.42
N ASP A 104 -8.48 -2.87 10.62
CA ASP A 104 -7.10 -2.77 10.13
C ASP A 104 -6.17 -3.85 10.70
N ILE A 105 -6.40 -4.28 11.94
CA ILE A 105 -5.60 -5.33 12.60
C ILE A 105 -5.80 -6.66 11.87
N ASP A 106 -7.05 -7.00 11.56
CA ASP A 106 -7.38 -8.24 10.84
C ASP A 106 -6.84 -8.19 9.40
N ARG A 107 -6.89 -7.02 8.74
CA ARG A 107 -6.39 -6.81 7.38
C ARG A 107 -4.87 -7.02 7.30
N LEU A 108 -4.11 -6.57 8.31
CA LEU A 108 -2.66 -6.71 8.37
C LEU A 108 -2.18 -8.08 8.88
N SER A 109 -3.08 -8.90 9.42
CA SER A 109 -2.73 -10.23 9.94
C SER A 109 -2.06 -11.10 8.86
N THR A 110 -0.88 -11.63 9.16
CA THR A 110 -0.15 -12.55 8.28
C THR A 110 -0.83 -13.92 8.16
N ALA A 111 -1.65 -14.28 9.15
CA ALA A 111 -2.39 -15.55 9.16
C ALA A 111 -3.61 -15.54 8.21
N ARG A 112 -4.07 -14.35 7.79
CA ARG A 112 -5.22 -14.22 6.89
C ARG A 112 -4.77 -14.32 5.45
N GLU A 113 -5.51 -15.11 4.66
CA GLU A 113 -5.33 -15.17 3.22
C GLU A 113 -5.57 -13.79 2.60
N LYS A 114 -4.65 -13.34 1.74
CA LYS A 114 -4.75 -12.07 1.05
C LYS A 114 -5.79 -12.15 -0.07
N THR A 115 -6.68 -11.17 -0.10
CA THR A 115 -7.74 -11.07 -1.09
C THR A 115 -7.66 -9.78 -1.86
N GLY A 116 -8.25 -9.75 -3.05
CA GLY A 116 -8.30 -8.57 -3.90
C GLY A 116 -9.22 -8.74 -5.09
N THR A 117 -9.40 -7.68 -5.85
CA THR A 117 -10.11 -7.68 -7.12
C THR A 117 -9.36 -6.88 -8.16
N PHE A 118 -9.41 -7.32 -9.41
CA PHE A 118 -8.85 -6.56 -10.53
C PHE A 118 -9.73 -5.35 -10.84
N SER A 119 -9.11 -4.18 -10.96
CA SER A 119 -9.84 -2.93 -11.23
C SER A 119 -10.30 -2.76 -12.68
N GLY A 120 -9.77 -3.54 -13.61
CA GLY A 120 -9.91 -3.35 -15.05
C GLY A 120 -8.77 -2.52 -15.66
N ALA A 121 -8.14 -1.67 -14.87
CA ALA A 121 -7.15 -0.70 -15.33
C ALA A 121 -5.70 -1.22 -15.28
N TYR A 122 -4.87 -0.57 -16.08
CA TYR A 122 -3.42 -0.78 -16.11
C TYR A 122 -2.68 0.54 -15.88
N VAL A 123 -1.50 0.43 -15.27
CA VAL A 123 -0.53 1.52 -15.18
C VAL A 123 0.71 1.20 -16.00
N THR A 124 1.43 2.24 -16.39
CA THR A 124 2.69 2.10 -17.13
C THR A 124 3.87 2.14 -16.17
N HIS A 125 4.71 1.11 -16.20
CA HIS A 125 5.95 1.08 -15.44
C HIS A 125 6.88 2.22 -15.90
N PRO A 126 7.34 3.12 -14.99
CA PRO A 126 7.99 4.38 -15.37
C PRO A 126 9.33 4.20 -16.10
N LEU A 127 10.03 3.07 -15.87
CA LEU A 127 11.35 2.84 -16.49
C LEU A 127 11.29 1.88 -17.68
N THR A 128 10.40 0.87 -17.64
CA THR A 128 10.36 -0.18 -18.67
C THR A 128 9.26 0.00 -19.70
N GLY A 129 8.26 0.84 -19.41
CA GLY A 129 7.07 1.01 -20.25
C GLY A 129 6.10 -0.18 -20.21
N LYS A 130 6.38 -1.23 -19.43
CA LYS A 130 5.52 -2.42 -19.28
C LYS A 130 4.17 -2.01 -18.67
N LYS A 131 3.09 -2.58 -19.18
CA LYS A 131 1.76 -2.43 -18.58
C LYS A 131 1.62 -3.36 -17.40
N LEU A 132 1.24 -2.79 -16.26
CA LEU A 132 1.08 -3.48 -14.99
C LEU A 132 -0.40 -3.39 -14.57
N PRO A 133 -1.06 -4.51 -14.22
CA PRO A 133 -2.45 -4.48 -13.78
C PRO A 133 -2.58 -3.80 -12.42
N VAL A 134 -3.71 -3.11 -12.21
CA VAL A 134 -4.05 -2.45 -10.96
C VAL A 134 -5.10 -3.29 -10.23
N TYR A 135 -4.75 -3.73 -9.02
CA TYR A 135 -5.63 -4.47 -8.13
C TYR A 135 -6.06 -3.63 -6.93
N LEU A 136 -7.21 -3.94 -6.37
CA LEU A 136 -7.61 -3.51 -5.04
C LEU A 136 -7.37 -4.67 -4.08
N ALA A 137 -6.74 -4.43 -2.93
CA ALA A 137 -6.52 -5.48 -1.95
C ALA A 137 -6.61 -4.96 -0.51
N ASP A 138 -7.13 -5.81 0.37
CA ASP A 138 -7.41 -5.49 1.75
C ASP A 138 -6.17 -5.38 2.65
N TYR A 139 -5.02 -5.90 2.21
CA TYR A 139 -3.77 -5.78 2.95
C TYR A 139 -3.03 -4.45 2.76
N VAL A 140 -3.52 -3.58 1.85
CA VAL A 140 -3.05 -2.21 1.68
C VAL A 140 -3.98 -1.28 2.46
N LEU A 141 -3.42 -0.49 3.37
CA LEU A 141 -4.17 0.48 4.15
C LEU A 141 -4.04 1.87 3.57
N TYR A 142 -5.15 2.59 3.43
CA TYR A 142 -5.13 3.98 2.98
C TYR A 142 -4.48 4.93 3.99
N SER A 143 -4.46 4.56 5.26
CA SER A 143 -3.81 5.32 6.33
C SER A 143 -2.28 5.23 6.34
N TYR A 144 -1.68 4.37 5.50
CA TYR A 144 -0.23 4.17 5.42
C TYR A 144 0.33 4.57 4.05
N GLY A 145 1.32 5.46 4.05
CA GLY A 145 1.93 5.98 2.83
C GLY A 145 0.91 6.70 1.94
N THR A 146 0.86 6.32 0.69
CA THR A 146 -0.07 6.87 -0.31
C THR A 146 -1.36 6.06 -0.45
N GLY A 147 -1.53 4.97 0.29
CA GLY A 147 -2.62 4.02 0.08
C GLY A 147 -2.48 3.18 -1.19
N ALA A 148 -1.29 3.18 -1.79
CA ALA A 148 -0.93 2.41 -2.96
C ALA A 148 0.45 1.77 -2.76
N VAL A 149 0.63 0.57 -3.26
CA VAL A 149 1.91 -0.16 -3.22
C VAL A 149 2.25 -0.75 -4.59
N MET A 150 3.53 -0.79 -4.90
CA MET A 150 4.05 -1.61 -5.98
C MET A 150 4.33 -3.01 -5.44
N ALA A 151 3.85 -4.03 -6.13
CA ALA A 151 4.00 -5.42 -5.73
C ALA A 151 5.19 -6.06 -6.44
N VAL A 152 6.08 -6.65 -5.63
CA VAL A 152 7.31 -7.30 -6.09
C VAL A 152 7.28 -8.77 -5.66
N ALA A 153 6.56 -9.60 -6.42
CA ALA A 153 6.24 -10.96 -6.04
C ALA A 153 7.47 -11.88 -5.84
N ALA A 154 8.61 -11.56 -6.45
CA ALA A 154 9.84 -12.33 -6.26
C ALA A 154 10.55 -12.05 -4.92
N HIS A 155 10.20 -10.94 -4.21
CA HIS A 155 10.92 -10.45 -3.04
C HIS A 155 10.04 -10.16 -1.82
N ASP A 156 8.73 -10.38 -1.92
CA ASP A 156 7.78 -10.22 -0.81
C ASP A 156 6.83 -11.43 -0.76
N GLU A 157 6.75 -12.09 0.39
CA GLU A 157 5.94 -13.30 0.56
C GLU A 157 4.44 -13.03 0.39
N ARG A 158 3.95 -11.84 0.78
CA ARG A 158 2.54 -11.46 0.65
C ARG A 158 2.20 -11.24 -0.82
N ASP A 159 3.07 -10.53 -1.53
CA ASP A 159 2.92 -10.28 -2.97
C ASP A 159 3.02 -11.58 -3.76
N TYR A 160 3.93 -12.48 -3.35
CA TYR A 160 4.04 -13.81 -3.96
C TYR A 160 2.77 -14.64 -3.79
N ALA A 161 2.24 -14.72 -2.55
CA ALA A 161 1.01 -15.45 -2.28
C ALA A 161 -0.18 -14.88 -3.08
N PHE A 162 -0.27 -13.55 -3.17
CA PHE A 162 -1.28 -12.87 -3.97
C PHE A 162 -1.12 -13.15 -5.47
N ALA A 163 0.10 -13.03 -6.00
CA ALA A 163 0.39 -13.32 -7.40
C ALA A 163 0.02 -14.75 -7.79
N LYS A 164 0.36 -15.73 -6.94
CA LYS A 164 -0.02 -17.14 -7.15
C LYS A 164 -1.53 -17.33 -7.17
N LYS A 165 -2.25 -16.70 -6.25
CA LYS A 165 -3.72 -16.82 -6.16
C LYS A 165 -4.42 -16.26 -7.40
N TYR A 166 -3.94 -15.13 -7.91
CA TYR A 166 -4.54 -14.43 -9.05
C TYR A 166 -3.85 -14.74 -10.39
N ASN A 167 -2.96 -15.72 -10.41
CA ASN A 167 -2.19 -16.15 -11.58
C ASN A 167 -1.45 -14.99 -12.28
N LEU A 168 -0.84 -14.12 -11.46
CA LEU A 168 -0.04 -13.00 -11.94
C LEU A 168 1.42 -13.43 -12.18
N PRO A 169 2.17 -12.72 -13.04
CA PRO A 169 3.58 -13.00 -13.27
C PRO A 169 4.39 -12.80 -11.98
N VAL A 170 5.54 -13.49 -11.90
CA VAL A 170 6.56 -13.32 -10.87
C VAL A 170 7.88 -13.08 -11.58
N THR A 171 8.28 -11.81 -11.68
CA THR A 171 9.53 -11.40 -12.36
C THR A 171 10.69 -11.42 -11.37
N GLN A 172 11.75 -12.14 -11.71
CA GLN A 172 13.02 -12.23 -10.96
C GLN A 172 14.05 -11.25 -11.53
#